data_ceed3923202c87690e7c615470620e0c
#
_entry.id   ceed3923202c87690e7c615470620e0c
#
_cell.length_a   1.000
_cell.length_b   1.000
_cell.length_c   1.000
_cell.angle_alpha   90.00
_cell.angle_beta   90.00
_cell.angle_gamma   90.00
#
_symmetry.space_group_name_H-M   'P 1'
#
loop_
_entity.id
_entity.type
_entity.pdbx_description
1 polymer ?
#
loop_
_entity_poly.entity_id
_entity_poly.type
_entity_poly.pdbx_seq_one_letter_code
_entity_poly.pdbx_strand_id
1 'polypeptide(L)'
;MYSKLIFPLDPNDAVLLEIPVIISQGVSQKYRLALDDLIYVEACQHRLILHTIQGDFTTRCTFTDLTVCLTPSDRFFHGGKGLLINFAHVSLVQVTGEVLLKNGQIIFCSRR
;
A
#
# COMPACT_ATOMS: atom_id res chain seq x y z
N MET A 1 5.95 3.45 16.62
CA MET A 1 5.88 3.80 15.19
C MET A 1 4.51 3.49 14.67
N TYR A 2 3.91 4.44 14.03
CA TYR A 2 2.57 4.26 13.47
C TYR A 2 2.40 5.12 12.24
N SER A 3 1.40 4.77 11.45
CA SER A 3 1.04 5.49 10.24
C SER A 3 -0.39 6.02 10.37
N LYS A 4 -0.72 7.00 9.57
CA LYS A 4 -2.06 7.57 9.58
C LYS A 4 -2.40 8.13 8.20
N LEU A 5 -3.69 8.25 7.94
CA LEU A 5 -4.17 8.97 6.76
C LEU A 5 -4.45 10.41 7.13
N ILE A 6 -4.06 11.30 6.23
CA ILE A 6 -4.34 12.72 6.36
C ILE A 6 -5.38 13.06 5.29
N PHE A 7 -6.59 13.39 5.76
CA PHE A 7 -7.67 13.76 4.86
C PHE A 7 -7.66 15.28 4.67
N PRO A 8 -7.73 15.75 3.43
CA PRO A 8 -7.68 17.18 3.15
C PRO A 8 -9.00 17.86 3.53
N LEU A 9 -8.91 19.15 3.81
CA LEU A 9 -10.10 19.97 4.02
C LEU A 9 -10.85 20.22 2.71
N ASP A 10 -10.10 20.34 1.62
CA ASP A 10 -10.66 20.51 0.28
C ASP A 10 -10.81 19.12 -0.35
N PRO A 11 -12.04 18.73 -0.77
CA PRO A 11 -12.25 17.41 -1.36
C PRO A 11 -11.48 17.19 -2.67
N ASN A 12 -10.95 18.23 -3.28
CA ASN A 12 -10.14 18.12 -4.50
C ASN A 12 -8.67 17.81 -4.21
N ASP A 13 -8.24 17.92 -2.97
CA ASP A 13 -6.87 17.61 -2.59
C ASP A 13 -6.70 16.11 -2.36
N ALA A 14 -5.46 15.65 -2.43
CA ALA A 14 -5.15 14.24 -2.26
C ALA A 14 -5.19 13.81 -0.79
N VAL A 15 -5.66 12.59 -0.55
CA VAL A 15 -5.49 11.92 0.75
C VAL A 15 -4.04 11.46 0.84
N LEU A 16 -3.38 11.79 1.94
CA LEU A 16 -1.98 11.42 2.14
C LEU A 16 -1.86 10.33 3.18
N LEU A 17 -0.97 9.40 2.93
CA LEU A 17 -0.53 8.42 3.91
C LEU A 17 0.76 8.91 4.53
N GLU A 18 0.76 9.16 5.83
CA GLU A 18 1.98 9.47 6.58
C GLU A 18 2.48 8.20 7.22
N ILE A 19 3.70 7.80 6.89
CA ILE A 19 4.24 6.52 7.32
C ILE A 19 5.76 6.65 7.53
N PRO A 20 6.31 5.98 8.57
CA PRO A 20 7.76 5.93 8.72
C PRO A 20 8.36 5.01 7.66
N VAL A 21 9.36 5.50 6.95
CA VAL A 21 10.02 4.78 5.87
C VAL A 21 11.48 4.58 6.23
N ILE A 22 12.01 3.39 6.00
CA ILE A 22 13.41 3.07 6.26
C ILE A 22 14.25 3.65 5.12
N ILE A 23 15.14 4.59 5.46
CA ILE A 23 16.01 5.21 4.46
C ILE A 23 17.42 4.63 4.51
N SER A 24 17.83 4.09 5.67
CA SER A 24 19.08 3.38 5.82
C SER A 24 18.99 2.53 7.07
N GLN A 25 19.99 1.68 7.29
CA GLN A 25 19.97 0.75 8.41
C GLN A 25 19.82 1.52 9.73
N GLY A 26 18.76 1.18 10.46
CA GLY A 26 18.48 1.79 11.76
C GLY A 26 17.90 3.20 11.71
N VAL A 27 17.65 3.75 10.51
CA VAL A 27 17.15 5.11 10.36
C VAL A 27 15.83 5.10 9.61
N SER A 28 14.81 5.71 10.19
CA SER A 28 13.50 5.89 9.59
C SER A 28 13.17 7.37 9.51
N GLN A 29 12.42 7.74 8.49
CA GLN A 29 11.94 9.09 8.31
C GLN A 29 10.46 9.07 7.99
N LYS A 30 9.69 10.00 8.55
CA LYS A 30 8.30 10.15 8.18
C LYS A 30 8.20 10.61 6.74
N TYR A 31 7.34 9.94 6.01
CA TYR A 31 7.13 10.23 4.60
C TYR A 31 5.65 10.38 4.34
N ARG A 32 5.29 11.36 3.52
CA ARG A 32 3.90 11.58 3.10
C ARG A 32 3.76 11.17 1.66
N LEU A 33 2.89 10.20 1.43
CA LEU A 33 2.67 9.60 0.13
C LEU A 33 1.22 9.83 -0.26
N ALA A 34 0.99 10.35 -1.46
CA ALA A 34 -0.38 10.44 -1.97
C ALA A 34 -0.94 9.02 -2.08
N LEU A 35 -2.11 8.79 -1.52
CA LEU A 35 -2.67 7.45 -1.46
C LEU A 35 -2.90 6.89 -2.86
N ASP A 36 -3.22 7.74 -3.82
CA ASP A 36 -3.40 7.33 -5.21
C ASP A 36 -2.12 6.81 -5.86
N ASP A 37 -0.97 7.19 -5.32
CA ASP A 37 0.33 6.75 -5.84
C ASP A 37 0.73 5.37 -5.32
N LEU A 38 0.06 4.87 -4.30
CA LEU A 38 0.35 3.56 -3.72
C LEU A 38 -0.34 2.48 -4.53
N ILE A 39 0.45 1.61 -5.15
CA ILE A 39 -0.06 0.55 -6.03
C ILE A 39 -0.48 -0.66 -5.21
N TYR A 40 0.45 -1.22 -4.43
CA TYR A 40 0.15 -2.33 -3.54
C TYR A 40 1.21 -2.42 -2.45
N VAL A 41 0.87 -3.15 -1.40
CA VAL A 41 1.73 -3.37 -0.25
C VAL A 41 1.88 -4.86 -0.05
N GLU A 42 3.11 -5.31 0.17
CA GLU A 42 3.34 -6.71 0.48
C GLU A 42 4.20 -6.85 1.74
N ALA A 43 3.88 -7.88 2.52
CA ALA A 43 4.68 -8.24 3.70
C ALA A 43 5.83 -9.14 3.26
N CYS A 44 7.04 -8.81 3.70
CA CYS A 44 8.23 -9.55 3.31
C CYS A 44 9.24 -9.49 4.45
N GLN A 45 9.56 -10.64 5.04
CA GLN A 45 10.65 -10.77 6.03
C GLN A 45 10.56 -9.73 7.16
N HIS A 46 9.41 -9.68 7.84
CA HIS A 46 9.15 -8.78 8.97
C HIS A 46 9.10 -7.30 8.62
N ARG A 47 8.97 -6.99 7.34
CA ARG A 47 8.83 -5.63 6.84
C ARG A 47 7.70 -5.56 5.84
N LEU A 48 7.23 -4.35 5.59
CA LEU A 48 6.28 -4.10 4.51
C LEU A 48 6.99 -3.34 3.41
N ILE A 49 6.73 -3.75 2.17
CA ILE A 49 7.21 -3.04 0.99
C ILE A 49 6.02 -2.33 0.36
N LEU A 50 6.11 -1.02 0.25
CA LEU A 50 5.10 -0.20 -0.40
C LEU A 50 5.55 0.04 -1.84
N HIS A 51 4.82 -0.54 -2.78
CA HIS A 51 5.11 -0.35 -4.20
C HIS A 51 4.30 0.84 -4.69
N THR A 52 4.99 1.89 -5.13
CA THR A 52 4.36 3.13 -5.57
C THR A 52 4.79 3.50 -6.98
N ILE A 53 4.12 4.48 -7.57
CA ILE A 53 4.50 4.96 -8.90
C ILE A 53 5.85 5.66 -8.89
N GLN A 54 6.36 6.03 -7.72
CA GLN A 54 7.66 6.70 -7.57
C GLN A 54 8.77 5.75 -7.16
N GLY A 55 8.47 4.46 -6.98
CA GLY A 55 9.42 3.47 -6.53
C GLY A 55 8.93 2.74 -5.30
N ASP A 56 9.79 1.92 -4.71
CA ASP A 56 9.45 1.07 -3.58
C ASP A 56 10.00 1.68 -2.30
N PHE A 57 9.18 1.64 -1.25
CA PHE A 57 9.56 2.08 0.08
C PHE A 57 9.35 0.94 1.07
N THR A 58 10.21 0.85 2.06
CA THR A 58 10.15 -0.18 3.09
C THR A 58 9.80 0.45 4.43
N THR A 59 8.94 -0.21 5.18
CA THR A 59 8.56 0.22 6.52
C THR A 59 8.57 -0.97 7.49
N ARG A 60 8.76 -0.66 8.78
CA ARG A 60 8.65 -1.67 9.84
C ARG A 60 7.26 -1.74 10.46
N CYS A 61 6.33 -0.93 10.00
CA CYS A 61 4.94 -1.05 10.40
C CYS A 61 4.46 -2.48 10.20
N THR A 62 3.58 -2.97 11.08
CA THR A 62 2.99 -4.29 10.87
C THR A 62 1.92 -4.21 9.79
N PHE A 63 1.67 -5.34 9.15
CA PHE A 63 0.61 -5.42 8.14
C PHE A 63 -0.75 -5.09 8.75
N THR A 64 -1.01 -5.58 9.95
CA THR A 64 -2.27 -5.31 10.65
C THR A 64 -2.45 -3.83 10.91
N ASP A 65 -1.41 -3.15 11.41
CA ASP A 65 -1.49 -1.71 11.68
C ASP A 65 -1.75 -0.92 10.41
N LEU A 66 -1.08 -1.27 9.33
CA LEU A 66 -1.29 -0.58 8.06
C LEU A 66 -2.68 -0.86 7.51
N THR A 67 -3.17 -2.09 7.61
CA THR A 67 -4.53 -2.43 7.19
C THR A 67 -5.57 -1.58 7.91
N VAL A 68 -5.44 -1.46 9.23
CA VAL A 68 -6.34 -0.63 10.03
C VAL A 68 -6.26 0.83 9.58
N CYS A 69 -5.04 1.32 9.34
CA CYS A 69 -4.83 2.68 8.88
C CYS A 69 -5.50 2.95 7.53
N LEU A 70 -5.45 2.00 6.61
CA LEU A 70 -5.97 2.18 5.25
C LEU A 70 -7.47 1.90 5.13
N THR A 71 -8.08 1.25 6.13
CA THR A 71 -9.50 0.89 6.09
C THR A 71 -10.43 2.06 5.78
N PRO A 72 -10.24 3.27 6.36
CA PRO A 72 -11.15 4.38 6.07
C PRO A 72 -11.18 4.84 4.61
N SER A 73 -10.17 4.48 3.82
CA SER A 73 -10.09 4.92 2.42
C SER A 73 -10.94 4.08 1.47
N ASP A 74 -11.27 2.84 1.83
CA ASP A 74 -11.99 1.89 0.99
C ASP A 74 -11.35 1.62 -0.37
N ARG A 75 -10.08 1.96 -0.53
CA ARG A 75 -9.40 1.82 -1.83
C ARG A 75 -8.64 0.52 -1.99
N PHE A 76 -8.47 -0.22 -0.89
CA PHE A 76 -7.61 -1.38 -0.88
C PHE A 76 -8.39 -2.65 -0.61
N PHE A 77 -7.95 -3.73 -1.22
CA PHE A 77 -8.49 -5.05 -0.94
C PHE A 77 -7.35 -6.02 -0.65
N HIS A 78 -7.68 -7.07 0.10
CA HIS A 78 -6.71 -8.11 0.42
C HIS A 78 -6.56 -9.05 -0.77
N GLY A 79 -5.33 -9.16 -1.27
CA GLY A 79 -5.00 -10.11 -2.33
C GLY A 79 -4.50 -11.43 -1.79
N GLY A 80 -4.62 -11.62 -0.48
CA GLY A 80 -4.14 -12.78 0.22
C GLY A 80 -3.42 -12.36 1.48
N LYS A 81 -2.79 -13.32 2.15
CA LYS A 81 -2.07 -13.05 3.38
C LYS A 81 -0.89 -12.13 3.10
N GLY A 82 -0.89 -10.98 3.76
CA GLY A 82 0.21 -10.02 3.63
C GLY A 82 0.21 -9.24 2.33
N LEU A 83 -0.93 -9.10 1.67
CA LEU A 83 -1.01 -8.39 0.40
C LEU A 83 -2.23 -7.48 0.38
N LEU A 84 -2.00 -6.19 0.16
CA LEU A 84 -3.04 -5.17 -0.02
C LEU A 84 -2.85 -4.50 -1.37
N ILE A 85 -3.91 -4.44 -2.16
CA ILE A 85 -3.85 -3.92 -3.53
C ILE A 85 -4.82 -2.75 -3.67
N ASN A 86 -4.35 -1.66 -4.28
CA ASN A 86 -5.18 -0.50 -4.54
C ASN A 86 -6.02 -0.73 -5.80
N PHE A 87 -7.34 -0.67 -5.65
CA PHE A 87 -8.27 -0.86 -6.77
C PHE A 87 -7.99 0.10 -7.94
N ALA A 88 -7.55 1.32 -7.64
CA ALA A 88 -7.33 2.33 -8.67
C ALA A 88 -6.24 1.92 -9.67
N HIS A 89 -5.35 1.01 -9.28
CA HIS A 89 -4.25 0.54 -10.11
C HIS A 89 -4.50 -0.82 -10.75
N VAL A 90 -5.71 -1.38 -10.57
CA VAL A 90 -6.04 -2.69 -11.12
C VAL A 90 -6.71 -2.54 -12.46
N SER A 91 -6.22 -3.29 -13.45
CA SER A 91 -6.80 -3.35 -14.77
C SER A 91 -7.78 -4.51 -14.90
N LEU A 92 -7.43 -5.67 -14.33
CA LEU A 92 -8.22 -6.89 -14.48
C LEU A 92 -7.94 -7.84 -13.33
N VAL A 93 -8.99 -8.46 -12.80
CA VAL A 93 -8.86 -9.54 -11.81
C VAL A 93 -9.41 -10.80 -12.44
N GLN A 94 -8.59 -11.85 -12.45
CA GLN A 94 -9.00 -13.14 -13.02
C GLN A 94 -9.44 -14.10 -11.92
N VAL A 95 -10.34 -15.01 -12.28
CA VAL A 95 -10.83 -16.02 -11.32
C VAL A 95 -9.73 -16.95 -10.85
N THR A 96 -8.64 -17.07 -11.58
CA THR A 96 -7.49 -17.87 -11.20
C THR A 96 -6.65 -17.24 -10.10
N GLY A 97 -6.93 -15.99 -9.71
CA GLY A 97 -6.19 -15.28 -8.68
C GLY A 97 -5.14 -14.32 -9.22
N GLU A 98 -5.02 -14.19 -10.53
CA GLU A 98 -4.11 -13.25 -11.13
C GLU A 98 -4.75 -11.87 -11.18
N VAL A 99 -3.98 -10.86 -10.75
CA VAL A 99 -4.40 -9.45 -10.82
C VAL A 99 -3.45 -8.73 -11.76
N LEU A 100 -4.00 -8.20 -12.84
CA LEU A 100 -3.23 -7.41 -13.79
C LEU A 100 -3.32 -5.94 -13.37
N LEU A 101 -2.19 -5.33 -13.14
CA LEU A 101 -2.10 -3.92 -12.79
C LEU A 101 -2.01 -3.07 -14.06
N LYS A 102 -2.38 -1.80 -13.92
CA LYS A 102 -2.37 -0.87 -15.05
C LYS A 102 -0.97 -0.63 -15.62
N ASN A 103 0.07 -0.88 -14.82
CA ASN A 103 1.45 -0.77 -15.27
C ASN A 103 1.94 -2.02 -16.02
N GLY A 104 1.10 -3.03 -16.18
CA GLY A 104 1.45 -4.28 -16.85
C GLY A 104 1.94 -5.38 -15.93
N GLN A 105 2.15 -5.09 -14.66
CA GLN A 105 2.61 -6.09 -13.69
C GLN A 105 1.47 -7.05 -13.35
N ILE A 106 1.82 -8.31 -13.10
CA ILE A 106 0.85 -9.33 -12.68
C ILE A 106 1.19 -9.74 -11.25
N ILE A 107 0.18 -9.74 -10.39
CA ILE A 107 0.30 -10.18 -9.00
C ILE A 107 -0.57 -11.41 -8.82
N PHE A 108 -0.05 -12.41 -8.14
CA PHE A 108 -0.79 -13.63 -7.84
C PHE A 108 -1.38 -13.52 -6.44
N CYS A 109 -2.71 -13.59 -6.35
CA CYS A 109 -3.41 -13.52 -5.08
C CYS A 109 -3.63 -14.91 -4.51
N SER A 110 -3.47 -15.02 -3.19
CA SER A 110 -3.79 -16.24 -2.48
C SER A 110 -5.31 -16.44 -2.46
N ARG A 111 -5.73 -17.67 -2.54
CA ARG A 111 -7.16 -18.02 -2.52
C ARG A 111 -7.67 -18.31 -1.12
N ARG A 112 -7.23 -17.62 -0.16
CA ARG A 112 -7.75 -17.87 1.19
C ARG A 112 -8.65 -16.80 1.69
#